data_1d6af6cb07b1b1b067c1e60bee23b16f
#
_entry.id   1d6af6cb07b1b1b067c1e60bee23b16f
#
_cell.length_a   1.000
_cell.length_b   1.000
_cell.length_c   1.000
_cell.angle_alpha   90.00
_cell.angle_beta   90.00
_cell.angle_gamma   90.00
#
_symmetry.space_group_name_H-M   'P 1'
#
loop_
_entity.id
_entity.type
_entity.pdbx_description
1 polymer ?
#
loop_
_entity_poly.entity_id
_entity_poly.type
_entity_poly.pdbx_seq_one_letter_code
_entity_poly.pdbx_strand_id
1 'polypeptide(L)'
;MALRFARSCIQSVLKVVNSLLGMVGIAMIMYALWMFRVWQKHMAGPSPPPFFGPNDAPIPWFIYTILGLGITLCFITCSGHIAAETANGCCLYIYMVFIFLLLVLEAAVTVDVFLNNNWEEDFPEDTTGNFDEIKSFVNDNFDLCKWIGLSVLAVQGLSILLSMVLKAMGPHRERYYESDDDYTPDGAPLLKNYVPQTSYVVGDPVYGSKSDSWNIRINSKAAR
;
A
#
# COMPACT_ATOMS: atom_id res chain seq x y z
N MET A 1 -5.43 -12.61 25.15
CA MET A 1 -6.60 -11.86 24.64
C MET A 1 -6.29 -10.40 24.35
N ALA A 2 -5.69 -9.65 25.28
CA ALA A 2 -5.40 -8.22 25.10
C ALA A 2 -4.59 -7.86 23.85
N LEU A 3 -3.55 -8.63 23.51
CA LEU A 3 -2.71 -8.41 22.32
C LEU A 3 -3.47 -8.57 20.99
N ARG A 4 -4.40 -9.51 20.90
CA ARG A 4 -5.23 -9.70 19.70
C ARG A 4 -6.21 -8.55 19.53
N PHE A 5 -6.81 -8.10 20.62
CA PHE A 5 -7.70 -6.96 20.61
C PHE A 5 -6.97 -5.67 20.20
N ALA A 6 -5.80 -5.40 20.81
CA ALA A 6 -4.97 -4.24 20.46
C ALA A 6 -4.60 -4.24 18.97
N ARG A 7 -4.19 -5.38 18.42
CA ARG A 7 -3.86 -5.53 17.00
C ARG A 7 -5.05 -5.23 16.11
N SER A 8 -6.22 -5.83 16.40
CA SER A 8 -7.44 -5.60 15.62
C SER A 8 -7.85 -4.12 15.64
N CYS A 9 -7.73 -3.47 16.80
CA CYS A 9 -7.98 -2.04 16.94
C CYS A 9 -7.04 -1.21 16.06
N ILE A 10 -5.72 -1.47 16.11
CA ILE A 10 -4.73 -0.76 15.31
C ILE A 10 -4.98 -0.97 13.80
N GLN A 11 -5.27 -2.20 13.38
CA GLN A 11 -5.62 -2.49 11.99
C GLN A 11 -6.87 -1.72 11.54
N SER A 12 -7.90 -1.65 12.39
CA SER A 12 -9.13 -0.92 12.08
C SER A 12 -8.86 0.59 11.97
N VAL A 13 -8.12 1.17 12.90
CA VAL A 13 -7.76 2.59 12.86
C VAL A 13 -6.95 2.90 11.60
N LEU A 14 -5.96 2.08 11.27
CA LEU A 14 -5.14 2.27 10.09
C LEU A 14 -5.97 2.17 8.79
N LYS A 15 -6.91 1.24 8.71
CA LYS A 15 -7.85 1.12 7.58
C LYS A 15 -8.75 2.35 7.45
N VAL A 16 -9.28 2.88 8.56
CA VAL A 16 -10.13 4.08 8.55
C VAL A 16 -9.33 5.29 8.07
N VAL A 17 -8.13 5.50 8.60
CA VAL A 17 -7.26 6.61 8.18
C VAL A 17 -6.93 6.51 6.69
N ASN A 18 -6.55 5.32 6.20
CA ASN A 18 -6.29 5.11 4.78
C ASN A 18 -7.55 5.32 3.92
N SER A 19 -8.74 4.94 4.39
CA SER A 19 -10.00 5.23 3.68
C SER A 19 -10.24 6.73 3.53
N LEU A 20 -10.03 7.51 4.59
CA LEU A 20 -10.19 8.96 4.56
C LEU A 20 -9.19 9.60 3.57
N LEU A 21 -7.92 9.21 3.62
CA LEU A 21 -6.91 9.69 2.67
C LEU A 21 -7.24 9.28 1.23
N GLY A 22 -7.77 8.08 1.02
CA GLY A 22 -8.23 7.61 -0.30
C GLY A 22 -9.38 8.44 -0.84
N MET A 23 -10.34 8.82 0.00
CA MET A 23 -11.42 9.72 -0.40
C MET A 23 -10.89 11.09 -0.85
N VAL A 24 -9.89 11.64 -0.14
CA VAL A 24 -9.23 12.88 -0.55
C VAL A 24 -8.53 12.70 -1.89
N GLY A 25 -7.79 11.60 -2.09
CA GLY A 25 -7.15 11.28 -3.37
C GLY A 25 -8.13 11.22 -4.55
N ILE A 26 -9.27 10.56 -4.35
CA ILE A 26 -10.33 10.48 -5.37
C ILE A 26 -10.93 11.88 -5.65
N ALA A 27 -11.19 12.67 -4.61
CA ALA A 27 -11.69 14.04 -4.76
C ALA A 27 -10.71 14.91 -5.57
N MET A 28 -9.40 14.80 -5.32
CA MET A 28 -8.36 15.51 -6.08
C MET A 28 -8.36 15.08 -7.55
N ILE A 29 -8.47 13.79 -7.85
CA ILE A 29 -8.56 13.29 -9.23
C ILE A 29 -9.79 13.86 -9.92
N MET A 30 -10.94 13.81 -9.27
CA MET A 30 -12.19 14.35 -9.84
C MET A 30 -12.10 15.85 -10.10
N TYR A 31 -11.49 16.60 -9.19
CA TYR A 31 -11.26 18.04 -9.32
C TYR A 31 -10.30 18.33 -10.49
N ALA A 32 -9.19 17.63 -10.60
CA ALA A 32 -8.25 17.78 -11.70
C ALA A 32 -8.89 17.48 -13.06
N LEU A 33 -9.71 16.43 -13.15
CA LEU A 33 -10.46 16.10 -14.36
C LEU A 33 -11.51 17.17 -14.71
N TRP A 34 -12.18 17.74 -13.71
CA TRP A 34 -13.10 18.84 -13.91
C TRP A 34 -12.38 20.07 -14.45
N MET A 35 -11.27 20.48 -13.82
CA MET A 35 -10.44 21.60 -14.29
C MET A 35 -9.92 21.37 -15.72
N PHE A 36 -9.47 20.15 -16.02
CA PHE A 36 -9.03 19.81 -17.37
C PHE A 36 -10.15 19.97 -18.41
N ARG A 37 -11.39 19.57 -18.09
CA ARG A 37 -12.54 19.80 -18.96
C ARG A 37 -12.89 21.26 -19.15
N VAL A 38 -12.81 22.06 -18.07
CA VAL A 38 -13.03 23.51 -18.13
C VAL A 38 -11.99 24.15 -19.04
N TRP A 39 -10.72 23.81 -18.85
CA TRP A 39 -9.62 24.29 -19.69
C TRP A 39 -9.84 23.92 -21.18
N GLN A 40 -10.19 22.67 -21.50
CA GLN A 40 -10.49 22.25 -22.87
C GLN A 40 -11.64 23.07 -23.50
N LYS A 41 -12.68 23.36 -22.76
CA LYS A 41 -13.79 24.18 -23.25
C LYS A 41 -13.37 25.62 -23.57
N HIS A 42 -12.51 26.20 -22.76
CA HIS A 42 -11.96 27.53 -23.01
C HIS A 42 -11.09 27.56 -24.27
N MET A 43 -10.31 26.50 -24.52
CA MET A 43 -9.48 26.40 -25.72
C MET A 43 -10.27 26.07 -27.00
N ALA A 44 -11.39 25.35 -26.88
CA ALA A 44 -12.28 25.02 -28.01
C ALA A 44 -13.28 26.13 -28.36
N GLY A 45 -13.26 27.26 -27.64
CA GLY A 45 -14.14 28.41 -27.88
C GLY A 45 -13.84 29.14 -29.20
N PRO A 46 -14.78 29.95 -29.71
CA PRO A 46 -14.65 30.66 -31.01
C PRO A 46 -13.55 31.73 -31.05
N SER A 47 -12.94 32.06 -29.95
CA SER A 47 -11.78 32.96 -29.84
C SER A 47 -10.75 32.36 -28.88
N PRO A 48 -9.80 31.56 -29.39
CA PRO A 48 -8.65 31.17 -28.59
C PRO A 48 -7.86 32.41 -28.18
N PRO A 49 -7.20 32.38 -27.00
CA PRO A 49 -6.36 33.49 -26.54
C PRO A 49 -5.36 33.87 -27.63
N PRO A 50 -5.12 35.17 -27.90
CA PRO A 50 -4.37 35.64 -29.07
C PRO A 50 -2.90 35.23 -29.12
N PHE A 51 -2.39 34.60 -28.06
CA PHE A 51 -0.98 34.22 -27.94
C PHE A 51 -0.69 32.72 -28.22
N PHE A 52 -1.71 31.86 -28.35
CA PHE A 52 -1.51 30.43 -28.59
C PHE A 52 -2.32 29.98 -29.81
N GLY A 53 -1.67 29.23 -30.69
CA GLY A 53 -2.37 28.50 -31.75
C GLY A 53 -3.35 27.46 -31.17
N PRO A 54 -4.41 27.06 -31.88
CA PRO A 54 -5.45 26.18 -31.37
C PRO A 54 -4.97 24.78 -30.92
N ASN A 55 -3.70 24.44 -31.18
CA ASN A 55 -3.12 23.14 -30.86
C ASN A 55 -1.89 23.21 -29.92
N ASP A 56 -1.42 24.42 -29.54
CA ASP A 56 -0.11 24.59 -28.89
C ASP A 56 -0.19 25.12 -27.44
N ALA A 57 -1.39 25.31 -26.89
CA ALA A 57 -1.50 25.78 -25.50
C ALA A 57 -1.15 24.66 -24.52
N PRO A 58 -0.04 24.78 -23.79
CA PRO A 58 0.33 23.77 -22.80
C PRO A 58 -0.73 23.69 -21.72
N ILE A 59 -1.09 22.45 -21.33
CA ILE A 59 -1.99 22.24 -20.21
C ILE A 59 -1.31 22.83 -18.95
N PRO A 60 -2.05 23.58 -18.12
CA PRO A 60 -1.49 24.17 -16.91
C PRO A 60 -0.85 23.11 -16.00
N TRP A 61 0.38 23.36 -15.56
CA TRP A 61 1.18 22.43 -14.78
C TRP A 61 0.49 21.96 -13.48
N PHE A 62 -0.27 22.83 -12.83
CA PHE A 62 -0.96 22.51 -11.58
C PHE A 62 -2.06 21.45 -11.74
N ILE A 63 -2.72 21.36 -12.91
CA ILE A 63 -3.70 20.30 -13.19
C ILE A 63 -3.03 18.92 -13.14
N TYR A 64 -1.84 18.81 -13.76
CA TYR A 64 -1.06 17.57 -13.71
C TYR A 64 -0.56 17.27 -12.29
N THR A 65 -0.16 18.31 -11.54
CA THR A 65 0.30 18.16 -10.16
C THR A 65 -0.81 17.64 -9.26
N ILE A 66 -2.01 18.23 -9.31
CA ILE A 66 -3.18 17.78 -8.52
C ILE A 66 -3.59 16.36 -8.93
N LEU A 67 -3.59 16.05 -10.23
CA LEU A 67 -3.90 14.72 -10.73
C LEU A 67 -2.87 13.69 -10.24
N GLY A 68 -1.59 14.00 -10.36
CA GLY A 68 -0.49 13.14 -9.92
C GLY A 68 -0.53 12.89 -8.42
N LEU A 69 -0.75 13.92 -7.61
CA LEU A 69 -0.92 13.78 -6.16
C LEU A 69 -2.14 12.92 -5.80
N GLY A 70 -3.28 13.12 -6.47
CA GLY A 70 -4.47 12.31 -6.24
C GLY A 70 -4.24 10.82 -6.55
N ILE A 71 -3.58 10.51 -7.68
CA ILE A 71 -3.22 9.13 -8.06
C ILE A 71 -2.25 8.53 -7.04
N THR A 72 -1.24 9.29 -6.63
CA THR A 72 -0.24 8.85 -5.64
C THR A 72 -0.90 8.54 -4.30
N LEU A 73 -1.82 9.40 -3.83
CA LEU A 73 -2.60 9.15 -2.61
C LEU A 73 -3.42 7.87 -2.72
N CYS A 74 -4.13 7.65 -3.83
CA CYS A 74 -4.88 6.41 -4.04
C CYS A 74 -3.98 5.18 -4.00
N PHE A 75 -2.79 5.23 -4.61
CA PHE A 75 -1.83 4.14 -4.56
C PHE A 75 -1.33 3.86 -3.14
N ILE A 76 -0.97 4.91 -2.38
CA ILE A 76 -0.52 4.81 -1.00
C ILE A 76 -1.63 4.20 -0.13
N THR A 77 -2.87 4.66 -0.27
CA THR A 77 -3.99 4.17 0.52
C THR A 77 -4.35 2.72 0.22
N CYS A 78 -4.31 2.31 -1.05
CA CYS A 78 -4.48 0.90 -1.43
C CYS A 78 -3.38 0.02 -0.80
N SER A 79 -2.12 0.45 -0.89
CA SER A 79 -1.01 -0.27 -0.25
C SER A 79 -1.14 -0.33 1.26
N GLY A 80 -1.64 0.74 1.89
CA GLY A 80 -1.92 0.80 3.33
C GLY A 80 -3.05 -0.13 3.78
N HIS A 81 -4.11 -0.27 2.98
CA HIS A 81 -5.17 -1.24 3.24
C HIS A 81 -4.65 -2.67 3.20
N ILE A 82 -3.89 -3.02 2.16
CA ILE A 82 -3.27 -4.34 2.02
C ILE A 82 -2.30 -4.60 3.17
N ALA A 83 -1.46 -3.63 3.52
CA ALA A 83 -0.50 -3.74 4.61
C ALA A 83 -1.19 -3.94 5.97
N ALA A 84 -2.30 -3.23 6.24
CA ALA A 84 -3.07 -3.36 7.46
C ALA A 84 -3.77 -4.72 7.55
N GLU A 85 -4.25 -5.27 6.43
CA GLU A 85 -4.96 -6.55 6.40
C GLU A 85 -4.02 -7.73 6.55
N THR A 86 -2.99 -7.79 5.72
CA THR A 86 -2.01 -8.89 5.72
C THR A 86 -1.10 -8.86 6.95
N ALA A 87 -0.88 -7.66 7.53
CA ALA A 87 0.10 -7.41 8.59
C ALA A 87 1.49 -8.03 8.28
N ASN A 88 1.81 -8.13 6.99
CA ASN A 88 3.09 -8.63 6.53
C ASN A 88 4.16 -7.54 6.69
N GLY A 89 5.29 -7.88 7.31
CA GLY A 89 6.37 -6.94 7.58
C GLY A 89 6.94 -6.26 6.34
N CYS A 90 6.92 -6.92 5.17
CA CYS A 90 7.36 -6.35 3.90
C CYS A 90 6.35 -5.30 3.39
N CYS A 91 5.06 -5.64 3.33
CA CYS A 91 4.02 -4.70 2.90
C CYS A 91 3.94 -3.47 3.80
N LEU A 92 4.04 -3.67 5.12
CA LEU A 92 4.08 -2.57 6.09
C LEU A 92 5.30 -1.67 5.90
N TYR A 93 6.47 -2.25 5.57
CA TYR A 93 7.68 -1.47 5.31
C TYR A 93 7.52 -0.61 4.05
N ILE A 94 7.02 -1.17 2.95
CA ILE A 94 6.76 -0.44 1.70
C ILE A 94 5.78 0.70 1.94
N TYR A 95 4.68 0.43 2.64
CA TYR A 95 3.71 1.45 3.02
C TYR A 95 4.34 2.58 3.85
N MET A 96 5.16 2.23 4.88
CA MET A 96 5.83 3.24 5.71
C MET A 96 6.79 4.12 4.88
N VAL A 97 7.49 3.55 3.90
CA VAL A 97 8.38 4.33 3.02
C VAL A 97 7.56 5.32 2.20
N PHE A 98 6.46 4.89 1.58
CA PHE A 98 5.63 5.78 0.77
C PHE A 98 4.99 6.90 1.59
N ILE A 99 4.41 6.58 2.76
CA ILE A 99 3.78 7.61 3.60
C ILE A 99 4.83 8.56 4.22
N PHE A 100 6.04 8.07 4.48
CA PHE A 100 7.14 8.92 4.94
C PHE A 100 7.60 9.89 3.85
N LEU A 101 7.72 9.44 2.60
CA LEU A 101 8.05 10.33 1.48
C LEU A 101 6.98 11.40 1.27
N LEU A 102 5.70 11.02 1.38
CA LEU A 102 4.58 11.95 1.31
C LEU A 102 4.64 12.98 2.44
N LEU A 103 4.90 12.53 3.67
CA LEU A 103 5.04 13.39 4.84
C LEU A 103 6.18 14.40 4.67
N VAL A 104 7.34 13.97 4.16
CA VAL A 104 8.47 14.87 3.91
C VAL A 104 8.12 15.93 2.85
N LEU A 105 7.46 15.50 1.76
CA LEU A 105 7.02 16.42 0.70
C LEU A 105 6.02 17.44 1.25
N GLU A 106 5.02 17.00 2.00
CA GLU A 106 4.01 17.87 2.59
C GLU A 106 4.61 18.80 3.64
N ALA A 107 5.52 18.30 4.48
CA ALA A 107 6.24 19.11 5.45
C ALA A 107 7.08 20.20 4.76
N ALA A 108 7.76 19.89 3.66
CA ALA A 108 8.55 20.84 2.89
C ALA A 108 7.65 21.97 2.34
N VAL A 109 6.54 21.63 1.68
CA VAL A 109 5.59 22.62 1.17
C VAL A 109 4.95 23.43 2.31
N THR A 110 4.60 22.79 3.41
CA THR A 110 4.01 23.46 4.58
C THR A 110 4.99 24.45 5.19
N VAL A 111 6.25 24.05 5.34
CA VAL A 111 7.31 24.95 5.86
C VAL A 111 7.53 26.12 4.92
N ASP A 112 7.58 25.89 3.62
CA ASP A 112 7.74 26.94 2.63
C ASP A 112 6.59 27.95 2.70
N VAL A 113 5.35 27.50 2.57
CA VAL A 113 4.15 28.34 2.59
C VAL A 113 4.01 29.14 3.91
N PHE A 114 4.42 28.59 5.05
CA PHE A 114 4.20 29.23 6.35
C PHE A 114 5.40 30.03 6.89
N LEU A 115 6.61 29.76 6.44
CA LEU A 115 7.83 30.46 6.90
C LEU A 115 8.42 31.40 5.85
N ASN A 116 8.18 31.14 4.56
CA ASN A 116 8.66 31.99 3.48
C ASN A 116 7.58 33.04 3.15
N ASN A 117 7.89 34.31 3.37
CA ASN A 117 6.96 35.41 3.07
C ASN A 117 6.72 35.60 1.57
N ASN A 118 7.62 35.06 0.74
CA ASN A 118 7.58 35.16 -0.73
C ASN A 118 7.32 33.79 -1.39
N TRP A 119 6.67 32.86 -0.67
CA TRP A 119 6.39 31.50 -1.14
C TRP A 119 5.71 31.46 -2.52
N GLU A 120 5.00 32.53 -2.88
CA GLU A 120 4.30 32.65 -4.17
C GLU A 120 5.26 32.66 -5.36
N GLU A 121 6.51 33.14 -5.17
CA GLU A 121 7.52 33.24 -6.22
C GLU A 121 8.19 31.89 -6.51
N ASP A 122 8.10 30.93 -5.58
CA ASP A 122 8.72 29.61 -5.71
C ASP A 122 7.91 28.69 -6.65
N PHE A 123 6.67 29.07 -6.96
CA PHE A 123 5.82 28.32 -7.89
C PHE A 123 5.85 28.92 -9.30
N PRO A 124 5.83 28.06 -10.35
CA PRO A 124 5.77 28.53 -11.73
C PRO A 124 4.54 29.40 -12.00
N GLU A 125 4.70 30.43 -12.83
CA GLU A 125 3.58 31.27 -13.25
C GLU A 125 2.47 30.46 -13.93
N ASP A 126 1.23 30.74 -13.56
CA ASP A 126 0.06 30.14 -14.18
C ASP A 126 -0.62 31.16 -15.13
N THR A 127 -0.55 30.86 -16.43
CA THR A 127 -1.16 31.69 -17.46
C THR A 127 -2.69 31.65 -17.45
N THR A 128 -3.31 30.72 -16.70
CA THR A 128 -4.76 30.57 -16.61
C THR A 128 -5.40 31.36 -15.47
N GLY A 129 -4.60 31.84 -14.50
CA GLY A 129 -5.05 32.58 -13.32
C GLY A 129 -5.76 31.72 -12.24
N ASN A 130 -5.98 30.43 -12.49
CA ASN A 130 -6.63 29.57 -11.48
C ASN A 130 -5.73 29.31 -10.27
N PHE A 131 -4.41 29.29 -10.47
CA PHE A 131 -3.48 29.14 -9.36
C PHE A 131 -3.44 30.40 -8.48
N ASP A 132 -3.67 31.59 -9.06
CA ASP A 132 -3.77 32.84 -8.32
C ASP A 132 -4.98 32.87 -7.41
N GLU A 133 -6.09 32.23 -7.80
CA GLU A 133 -7.25 32.03 -6.91
C GLU A 133 -6.90 31.15 -5.72
N ILE A 134 -6.09 30.09 -5.92
CA ILE A 134 -5.61 29.22 -4.83
C ILE A 134 -4.70 30.00 -3.89
N LYS A 135 -3.78 30.81 -4.42
CA LYS A 135 -2.89 31.67 -3.61
C LYS A 135 -3.70 32.66 -2.78
N SER A 136 -4.68 33.35 -3.40
CA SER A 136 -5.56 34.27 -2.71
C SER A 136 -6.35 33.56 -1.60
N PHE A 137 -6.90 32.36 -1.88
CA PHE A 137 -7.58 31.57 -0.87
C PHE A 137 -6.68 31.19 0.32
N VAL A 138 -5.43 30.78 0.05
CA VAL A 138 -4.47 30.43 1.10
C VAL A 138 -4.13 31.66 1.95
N ASN A 139 -3.91 32.83 1.32
CA ASN A 139 -3.61 34.06 2.03
C ASN A 139 -4.79 34.56 2.87
N ASP A 140 -6.01 34.52 2.31
CA ASP A 140 -7.23 34.94 3.02
C ASP A 140 -7.59 33.99 4.17
N ASN A 141 -7.21 32.71 4.08
CA ASN A 141 -7.55 31.67 5.05
C ASN A 141 -6.28 31.02 5.66
N PHE A 142 -5.23 31.80 5.85
CA PHE A 142 -3.93 31.32 6.28
C PHE A 142 -3.98 30.44 7.54
N ASP A 143 -4.67 30.89 8.58
CA ASP A 143 -4.80 30.15 9.84
C ASP A 143 -5.54 28.82 9.64
N LEU A 144 -6.57 28.80 8.81
CA LEU A 144 -7.30 27.55 8.47
C LEU A 144 -6.37 26.57 7.73
N CYS A 145 -5.67 27.03 6.71
CA CYS A 145 -4.74 26.24 5.92
C CYS A 145 -3.62 25.66 6.79
N LYS A 146 -3.09 26.47 7.72
CA LYS A 146 -2.10 26.03 8.70
C LYS A 146 -2.58 24.88 9.56
N TRP A 147 -3.79 25.00 10.13
CA TRP A 147 -4.35 23.94 10.98
C TRP A 147 -4.66 22.67 10.16
N ILE A 148 -5.12 22.81 8.92
CA ILE A 148 -5.34 21.66 8.02
C ILE A 148 -4.00 20.96 7.75
N GLY A 149 -2.96 21.68 7.32
CA GLY A 149 -1.63 21.11 7.04
C GLY A 149 -1.05 20.39 8.25
N LEU A 150 -1.06 21.04 9.44
CA LEU A 150 -0.59 20.39 10.67
C LEU A 150 -1.41 19.15 11.05
N SER A 151 -2.71 19.15 10.81
CA SER A 151 -3.56 17.98 11.07
C SER A 151 -3.23 16.81 10.16
N VAL A 152 -2.97 17.06 8.88
CA VAL A 152 -2.61 16.01 7.93
C VAL A 152 -1.23 15.43 8.26
N LEU A 153 -0.24 16.27 8.58
CA LEU A 153 1.08 15.84 9.07
C LEU A 153 0.97 14.97 10.34
N ALA A 154 0.12 15.37 11.28
CA ALA A 154 -0.11 14.60 12.52
C ALA A 154 -0.74 13.22 12.23
N VAL A 155 -1.73 13.15 11.33
CA VAL A 155 -2.38 11.91 10.91
C VAL A 155 -1.40 10.99 10.20
N GLN A 156 -0.55 11.51 9.32
CA GLN A 156 0.48 10.75 8.64
C GLN A 156 1.53 10.20 9.62
N GLY A 157 2.00 11.04 10.55
CA GLY A 157 2.91 10.62 11.62
C GLY A 157 2.32 9.51 12.48
N LEU A 158 1.03 9.65 12.87
CA LEU A 158 0.30 8.61 13.60
C LEU A 158 0.22 7.31 12.78
N SER A 159 -0.04 7.38 11.48
CA SER A 159 -0.10 6.21 10.59
C SER A 159 1.24 5.46 10.53
N ILE A 160 2.36 6.18 10.51
CA ILE A 160 3.69 5.57 10.59
C ILE A 160 3.89 4.86 11.93
N LEU A 161 3.55 5.51 13.04
CA LEU A 161 3.67 4.93 14.38
C LEU A 161 2.82 3.66 14.53
N LEU A 162 1.55 3.70 14.08
CA LEU A 162 0.66 2.54 14.11
C LEU A 162 1.19 1.38 13.26
N SER A 163 1.76 1.69 12.11
CA SER A 163 2.39 0.69 11.23
C SER A 163 3.64 0.07 11.85
N MET A 164 4.46 0.88 12.56
CA MET A 164 5.61 0.37 13.32
C MET A 164 5.18 -0.56 14.45
N VAL A 165 4.15 -0.18 15.21
CA VAL A 165 3.60 -1.02 16.28
C VAL A 165 3.03 -2.32 15.70
N LEU A 166 2.28 -2.25 14.59
CA LEU A 166 1.73 -3.44 13.93
C LEU A 166 2.83 -4.37 13.42
N LYS A 167 3.91 -3.81 12.87
CA LYS A 167 5.10 -4.56 12.45
C LYS A 167 5.80 -5.22 13.62
N ALA A 168 5.94 -4.52 14.76
CA ALA A 168 6.55 -5.06 15.98
C ALA A 168 5.75 -6.22 16.59
N MET A 169 4.41 -6.20 16.45
CA MET A 169 3.55 -7.31 16.88
C MET A 169 3.68 -8.58 16.00
N GLY A 170 4.37 -8.49 14.88
CA GLY A 170 4.63 -9.60 13.95
C GLY A 170 3.42 -10.02 13.11
N PRO A 171 3.62 -10.89 12.11
CA PRO A 171 2.54 -11.41 11.30
C PRO A 171 1.56 -12.22 12.15
N HIS A 172 0.28 -12.23 11.75
CA HIS A 172 -0.66 -13.18 12.31
C HIS A 172 -0.12 -14.57 11.96
N ARG A 173 0.53 -15.24 12.91
CA ARG A 173 0.55 -16.68 12.91
C ARG A 173 -0.90 -17.07 13.25
N GLU A 174 -1.78 -17.09 12.27
CA GLU A 174 -2.67 -18.21 12.21
C GLU A 174 -1.71 -19.38 12.22
N ARG A 175 -1.67 -20.12 13.35
CA ARG A 175 -1.36 -21.52 13.25
C ARG A 175 -2.44 -21.99 12.27
N TYR A 176 -2.08 -22.08 11.03
CA TYR A 176 -2.53 -23.15 10.21
C TYR A 176 -2.10 -24.37 11.04
N TYR A 177 -2.98 -24.79 11.93
CA TYR A 177 -3.18 -26.18 12.10
C TYR A 177 -3.77 -26.58 10.74
N GLU A 178 -2.95 -26.64 9.73
CA GLU A 178 -2.96 -27.74 8.84
C GLU A 178 -2.95 -28.89 9.81
N SER A 179 -4.13 -29.42 10.02
CA SER A 179 -4.28 -30.77 10.53
C SER A 179 -3.66 -31.66 9.47
N ASP A 180 -2.31 -31.74 9.48
CA ASP A 180 -1.58 -32.86 8.92
C ASP A 180 -2.01 -34.18 9.58
N ASP A 181 -2.96 -34.09 10.53
CA ASP A 181 -3.55 -35.23 11.21
C ASP A 181 -4.63 -35.95 10.36
N ASP A 182 -5.09 -35.39 9.23
CA ASP A 182 -6.04 -36.06 8.33
C ASP A 182 -5.36 -36.76 7.15
N TYR A 183 -4.04 -36.72 7.03
CA TYR A 183 -3.25 -37.56 6.14
C TYR A 183 -2.19 -38.33 6.91
N THR A 184 -2.58 -39.10 7.89
CA THR A 184 -1.86 -40.34 8.17
C THR A 184 -2.20 -41.26 6.99
N PRO A 185 -1.27 -41.51 6.04
CA PRO A 185 -1.51 -42.56 5.08
C PRO A 185 -1.70 -43.82 5.91
N ASP A 186 -2.84 -44.49 5.76
CA ASP A 186 -3.08 -45.81 6.30
C ASP A 186 -1.88 -46.69 5.99
N GLY A 187 -0.99 -46.90 6.96
CA GLY A 187 0.24 -47.62 6.78
C GLY A 187 1.53 -46.91 7.20
N ALA A 188 1.46 -45.68 7.74
CA ALA A 188 2.65 -45.12 8.40
C ALA A 188 2.89 -45.97 9.70
N PRO A 189 4.00 -46.69 9.80
CA PRO A 189 4.27 -47.51 10.97
C PRO A 189 4.42 -46.63 12.20
N LEU A 190 3.49 -46.75 13.16
CA LEU A 190 3.49 -46.06 14.47
C LEU A 190 4.77 -46.31 15.29
N LEU A 191 5.68 -47.10 14.78
CA LEU A 191 6.91 -47.53 15.44
C LEU A 191 8.22 -47.03 14.79
N LYS A 192 8.15 -45.90 14.08
CA LYS A 192 9.37 -45.34 13.45
C LYS A 192 10.47 -44.92 14.45
N ASN A 193 10.16 -44.91 15.75
CA ASN A 193 11.09 -44.51 16.81
C ASN A 193 11.49 -45.62 17.76
N TYR A 194 11.12 -46.89 17.50
CA TYR A 194 11.47 -47.99 18.36
C TYR A 194 12.05 -49.16 17.56
N VAL A 195 13.15 -48.94 16.87
CA VAL A 195 14.05 -50.03 16.51
C VAL A 195 15.27 -49.91 17.41
N PRO A 196 15.42 -50.74 18.46
CA PRO A 196 16.72 -50.85 19.11
C PRO A 196 17.67 -51.35 18.03
N GLN A 197 18.76 -50.63 17.83
CA GLN A 197 19.90 -51.14 17.06
C GLN A 197 20.41 -52.41 17.75
N THR A 198 19.92 -53.55 17.33
CA THR A 198 20.65 -54.78 17.50
C THR A 198 21.69 -54.83 16.39
N SER A 199 22.92 -54.49 16.78
CA SER A 199 24.11 -54.83 16.03
C SER A 199 24.10 -56.32 15.70
N TYR A 200 24.71 -56.62 14.56
CA TYR A 200 25.04 -57.92 13.98
C TYR A 200 24.01 -58.53 13.03
N VAL A 201 24.10 -58.21 11.76
CA VAL A 201 24.31 -59.24 10.72
C VAL A 201 25.10 -58.59 9.59
N VAL A 202 26.29 -59.06 9.38
CA VAL A 202 27.06 -58.87 8.17
C VAL A 202 26.36 -59.65 7.06
N GLY A 203 25.83 -58.93 6.09
CA GLY A 203 25.22 -59.48 4.88
C GLY A 203 25.11 -58.36 3.86
N ASP A 204 25.66 -58.56 2.68
CA ASP A 204 25.74 -57.61 1.59
C ASP A 204 24.37 -56.95 1.29
N PRO A 205 24.31 -55.63 1.02
CA PRO A 205 23.07 -54.97 0.61
C PRO A 205 22.71 -55.38 -0.80
N VAL A 206 21.70 -56.21 -0.94
CA VAL A 206 21.02 -56.40 -2.23
C VAL A 206 20.28 -55.13 -2.58
N TYR A 207 20.78 -54.36 -3.51
CA TYR A 207 20.11 -53.21 -4.11
C TYR A 207 18.90 -53.69 -4.92
N GLY A 208 17.76 -53.83 -4.27
CA GLY A 208 16.47 -54.03 -4.94
C GLY A 208 16.02 -52.70 -5.55
N SER A 209 15.93 -52.64 -6.87
CA SER A 209 15.48 -51.46 -7.58
C SER A 209 14.04 -51.10 -7.18
N LYS A 210 13.73 -49.82 -7.07
CA LYS A 210 12.41 -49.26 -6.73
C LYS A 210 11.28 -49.74 -7.66
N SER A 211 11.59 -50.38 -8.81
CA SER A 211 10.64 -50.94 -9.77
C SER A 211 9.98 -52.23 -9.30
N ASP A 212 10.65 -53.03 -8.46
CA ASP A 212 10.13 -54.33 -8.05
C ASP A 212 9.01 -54.22 -7.02
N SER A 213 8.99 -53.19 -6.19
CA SER A 213 7.92 -52.97 -5.21
C SER A 213 6.58 -52.59 -5.84
N TRP A 214 6.60 -51.99 -7.01
CA TRP A 214 5.38 -51.66 -7.79
C TRP A 214 4.79 -52.90 -8.50
N ASN A 215 5.64 -53.73 -9.08
CA ASN A 215 5.23 -54.96 -9.76
C ASN A 215 4.62 -55.97 -8.81
N ILE A 216 5.08 -56.07 -7.59
CA ILE A 216 4.49 -56.95 -6.55
C ILE A 216 3.09 -56.48 -6.17
N ARG A 217 2.88 -55.15 -6.10
CA ARG A 217 1.59 -54.57 -5.74
C ARG A 217 0.52 -54.72 -6.83
N ILE A 218 0.94 -54.68 -8.09
CA ILE A 218 0.03 -54.88 -9.24
C ILE A 218 -0.39 -56.34 -9.36
N ASN A 219 0.55 -57.28 -9.18
CA ASN A 219 0.23 -58.71 -9.24
C ASN A 219 -0.65 -59.16 -8.08
N SER A 220 -0.55 -58.59 -6.88
CA SER A 220 -1.43 -58.92 -5.76
C SER A 220 -2.85 -58.40 -5.92
N LYS A 221 -3.08 -57.35 -6.75
CA LYS A 221 -4.42 -56.84 -7.10
C LYS A 221 -5.05 -57.54 -8.28
N ALA A 222 -4.28 -58.15 -9.16
CA ALA A 222 -4.79 -58.91 -10.29
C ALA A 222 -5.19 -60.38 -9.93
N ALA A 223 -4.80 -60.84 -8.75
CA ALA A 223 -5.11 -62.19 -8.25
C ALA A 223 -6.31 -62.23 -7.28
N ARG A 224 -7.11 -61.21 -7.24
CA ARG A 224 -8.42 -61.16 -6.57
C ARG A 224 -9.46 -60.82 -7.62
#